data_e2c486d9a4138a82fd7e4db412152af2
#
_entry.id   e2c486d9a4138a82fd7e4db412152af2
#
_cell.length_a   1.000
_cell.length_b   1.000
_cell.length_c   1.000
_cell.angle_alpha   90.00
_cell.angle_beta   90.00
_cell.angle_gamma   90.00
#
_symmetry.space_group_name_H-M   'P 1'
#
loop_
_entity.id
_entity.type
_entity.pdbx_description
1 polymer ?
#
loop_
_entity_poly.entity_id
_entity_poly.type
_entity_poly.pdbx_seq_one_letter_code
_entity_poly.pdbx_strand_id
1 'polypeptide(L)'
;LNESTIAKAPFALGYRATIYLGHWALHYESAETAPNWEYQKINTNFHDNRGSNTPYRMHYVQEMQKVVQGGLTAKVPAAKDVQKMMLLKAAEKTKLPLSFETIVGAGTKNERVYDLPPARIGYLYAYASAVNEKGKVTYGEVYLVLKGNKKSLVIKNVTSQGIGAWIPIQ
;
A
#
# COMPACT_ATOMS: atom_id res chain seq x y z
N LEU A 1 25.68 -21.30 -63.59
CA LEU A 1 25.08 -21.05 -62.73
C LEU A 1 23.97 -20.54 -62.90
N ASN A 2 23.52 -20.41 -62.36
CA ASN A 2 22.40 -20.42 -62.23
C ASN A 2 21.84 -19.19 -61.81
N GLU A 3 21.66 -18.36 -62.76
CA GLU A 3 21.09 -17.09 -62.47
C GLU A 3 19.74 -17.19 -61.86
N SER A 4 18.99 -18.17 -62.19
CA SER A 4 17.68 -18.31 -61.60
C SER A 4 17.76 -18.64 -60.13
N THR A 5 18.81 -19.29 -59.70
CA THR A 5 19.03 -19.55 -58.31
C THR A 5 19.39 -18.27 -57.59
N ILE A 6 20.21 -17.46 -58.20
CA ILE A 6 20.61 -16.19 -57.65
C ILE A 6 19.40 -15.27 -57.55
N ALA A 7 18.58 -15.27 -58.59
CA ALA A 7 17.39 -14.44 -58.62
C ALA A 7 16.35 -14.87 -57.57
N LYS A 8 16.34 -16.19 -57.23
CA LYS A 8 15.42 -16.71 -56.23
C LYS A 8 15.96 -16.61 -54.81
N ALA A 9 17.25 -16.38 -54.68
CA ALA A 9 17.80 -16.17 -53.36
C ALA A 9 17.96 -14.66 -53.16
N PRO A 10 16.91 -14.08 -52.86
CA PRO A 10 16.87 -12.67 -52.98
C PRO A 10 17.73 -12.04 -51.97
N PHE A 11 17.18 -11.66 -50.96
CA PHE A 11 17.88 -10.84 -49.99
C PHE A 11 18.24 -11.67 -48.80
N ALA A 12 19.31 -11.32 -48.18
CA ALA A 12 19.51 -11.72 -46.79
C ALA A 12 18.68 -10.77 -45.93
N LEU A 13 17.57 -11.30 -45.43
CA LEU A 13 16.67 -10.50 -44.65
C LEU A 13 16.93 -10.70 -43.14
N GLY A 14 16.99 -9.61 -42.45
CA GLY A 14 16.97 -9.63 -41.00
C GLY A 14 15.63 -9.13 -40.47
N TYR A 15 15.18 -9.70 -39.39
CA TYR A 15 13.90 -9.32 -38.79
C TYR A 15 14.11 -8.88 -37.36
N ARG A 16 13.33 -7.88 -37.00
CA ARG A 16 13.24 -7.41 -35.63
C ARG A 16 11.78 -7.15 -35.31
N ALA A 17 11.29 -7.73 -34.25
CA ALA A 17 9.96 -7.44 -33.74
C ALA A 17 10.07 -6.66 -32.46
N THR A 18 9.21 -5.65 -32.33
CA THR A 18 9.10 -4.86 -31.10
C THR A 18 7.66 -4.93 -30.65
N ILE A 19 7.45 -5.48 -29.47
CA ILE A 19 6.12 -5.71 -28.93
C ILE A 19 5.93 -4.86 -27.69
N TYR A 20 4.93 -3.98 -27.71
CA TYR A 20 4.62 -3.16 -26.55
C TYR A 20 3.92 -4.01 -25.49
N LEU A 21 4.49 -4.06 -24.29
CA LEU A 21 3.94 -4.83 -23.18
C LEU A 21 3.08 -3.98 -22.24
N GLY A 22 3.29 -2.69 -22.20
CA GLY A 22 2.49 -1.82 -21.38
C GLY A 22 3.30 -0.73 -20.68
N HIS A 23 2.57 0.09 -19.95
CA HIS A 23 3.13 1.15 -19.11
C HIS A 23 3.21 0.64 -17.69
N TRP A 24 4.41 0.36 -17.20
CA TRP A 24 4.63 -0.33 -15.93
C TRP A 24 5.16 0.60 -14.86
N ALA A 25 4.76 0.33 -13.63
CA ALA A 25 5.42 0.90 -12.47
C ALA A 25 6.71 0.11 -12.24
N LEU A 26 7.85 0.79 -12.40
CA LEU A 26 9.15 0.12 -12.42
C LEU A 26 9.87 0.17 -11.08
N HIS A 27 9.70 1.25 -10.35
CA HIS A 27 10.45 1.50 -9.14
C HIS A 27 9.73 2.50 -8.25
N TYR A 28 9.87 2.33 -6.96
CA TYR A 28 9.38 3.28 -5.96
C TYR A 28 10.52 3.68 -5.04
N GLU A 29 10.69 4.98 -4.85
CA GLU A 29 11.66 5.54 -3.92
C GLU A 29 10.91 6.24 -2.79
N SER A 30 11.10 5.74 -1.56
CA SER A 30 10.48 6.33 -0.38
C SER A 30 11.19 7.61 0.01
N ALA A 31 10.42 8.66 0.30
CA ALA A 31 10.94 9.93 0.77
C ALA A 31 10.63 10.14 2.26
N GLU A 32 9.44 9.77 2.69
CA GLU A 32 8.99 10.02 4.06
C GLU A 32 8.07 8.91 4.51
N THR A 33 8.29 8.42 5.73
CA THR A 33 7.48 7.38 6.35
C THR A 33 7.19 7.79 7.78
N ALA A 34 5.93 8.08 8.10
CA ALA A 34 5.55 8.58 9.41
C ALA A 34 4.31 7.87 9.95
N PRO A 35 4.39 7.25 11.14
CA PRO A 35 3.21 6.66 11.76
C PRO A 35 2.23 7.73 12.24
N ASN A 36 0.95 7.45 12.10
CA ASN A 36 -0.12 8.21 12.72
C ASN A 36 -0.92 7.25 13.62
N TRP A 37 -0.76 7.40 14.92
CA TRP A 37 -1.36 6.51 15.91
C TRP A 37 -2.84 6.77 16.14
N GLU A 38 -3.37 7.86 15.59
CA GLU A 38 -4.77 8.22 15.66
C GLU A 38 -5.34 8.47 14.27
N TYR A 39 -5.13 7.50 13.37
CA TYR A 39 -5.55 7.59 11.98
C TYR A 39 -7.08 7.63 11.84
N GLN A 40 -7.78 6.76 12.57
CA GLN A 40 -9.22 6.66 12.51
C GLN A 40 -9.77 6.19 13.85
N LYS A 41 -10.71 6.95 14.42
CA LYS A 41 -11.40 6.51 15.63
C LYS A 41 -12.34 5.36 15.26
N ILE A 42 -12.19 4.22 15.95
CA ILE A 42 -12.92 3.00 15.63
C ILE A 42 -13.89 2.59 16.73
N ASN A 43 -13.75 3.12 17.93
CA ASN A 43 -14.58 2.73 19.06
C ASN A 43 -14.59 3.77 20.16
N THR A 44 -15.71 3.83 20.90
CA THR A 44 -15.83 4.61 22.11
C THR A 44 -16.49 3.76 23.17
N ASN A 45 -15.84 3.54 24.30
CA ASN A 45 -16.46 2.93 25.45
C ASN A 45 -16.83 4.06 26.43
N PHE A 46 -17.99 3.95 27.00
CA PHE A 46 -18.53 4.95 27.92
C PHE A 46 -18.93 4.28 29.22
N HIS A 47 -18.67 4.95 30.34
CA HIS A 47 -19.17 4.51 31.62
C HIS A 47 -19.54 5.71 32.49
N ASP A 48 -20.73 5.63 33.09
CA ASP A 48 -21.22 6.63 34.04
C ASP A 48 -21.02 6.10 35.45
N ASN A 49 -20.02 6.64 36.15
CA ASN A 49 -19.69 6.23 37.52
C ASN A 49 -20.19 7.25 38.57
N ARG A 50 -21.10 8.14 38.18
CA ARG A 50 -21.57 9.20 39.06
C ARG A 50 -22.36 8.71 40.29
N GLY A 51 -23.00 7.56 40.18
CA GLY A 51 -23.76 6.97 41.27
C GLY A 51 -22.96 6.04 42.17
N SER A 52 -21.65 5.97 42.02
CA SER A 52 -20.81 5.04 42.74
C SER A 52 -19.80 5.76 43.63
N ASN A 53 -19.45 5.13 44.76
CA ASN A 53 -18.42 5.59 45.66
C ASN A 53 -17.06 4.90 45.43
N THR A 54 -17.00 3.99 44.47
CA THR A 54 -15.78 3.23 44.19
C THR A 54 -15.31 3.49 42.78
N PRO A 55 -13.98 3.38 42.51
CA PRO A 55 -13.48 3.49 41.15
C PRO A 55 -14.04 2.38 40.28
N TYR A 56 -14.19 2.67 38.98
CA TYR A 56 -14.58 1.70 37.97
C TYR A 56 -13.40 1.46 37.02
N ARG A 57 -13.14 0.20 36.70
CA ARG A 57 -12.04 -0.15 35.79
C ARG A 57 -12.56 -0.17 34.36
N MET A 58 -12.15 0.82 33.57
CA MET A 58 -12.47 0.89 32.16
C MET A 58 -11.41 0.17 31.32
N HIS A 59 -11.85 -0.59 30.37
CA HIS A 59 -10.95 -1.18 29.38
C HIS A 59 -11.63 -1.16 28.00
N TYR A 60 -10.79 -1.21 26.98
CA TYR A 60 -11.27 -1.20 25.62
C TYR A 60 -11.99 -2.50 25.29
N VAL A 61 -13.20 -2.36 24.77
CA VAL A 61 -13.97 -3.44 24.15
C VAL A 61 -14.54 -2.89 22.85
N GLN A 62 -14.15 -3.49 21.73
CA GLN A 62 -14.69 -3.07 20.43
C GLN A 62 -16.14 -3.49 20.34
N GLU A 63 -17.04 -2.51 20.21
CA GLU A 63 -18.49 -2.81 20.21
C GLU A 63 -18.95 -3.38 18.89
N MET A 64 -18.50 -2.81 17.77
CA MET A 64 -18.89 -3.24 16.44
C MET A 64 -17.67 -3.52 15.60
N GLN A 65 -17.80 -4.47 14.68
CA GLN A 65 -16.74 -4.71 13.71
C GLN A 65 -16.46 -3.44 12.90
N LYS A 66 -15.20 -3.11 12.73
CA LYS A 66 -14.77 -2.00 11.88
C LYS A 66 -13.76 -2.49 10.85
N VAL A 67 -13.95 -2.03 9.62
CA VAL A 67 -13.00 -2.24 8.55
C VAL A 67 -12.18 -0.95 8.43
N VAL A 68 -10.87 -1.07 8.57
CA VAL A 68 -9.95 0.06 8.44
C VAL A 68 -9.25 -0.07 7.11
N GLN A 69 -9.45 0.91 6.25
CA GLN A 69 -8.86 0.93 4.92
C GLN A 69 -7.89 2.08 4.75
N GLY A 70 -6.80 1.80 4.09
CA GLY A 70 -5.90 2.81 3.58
C GLY A 70 -6.08 2.95 2.08
N GLY A 71 -5.07 3.46 1.43
CA GLY A 71 -5.07 3.62 -0.01
C GLY A 71 -4.07 4.65 -0.46
N LEU A 72 -3.99 4.81 -1.77
CA LEU A 72 -3.17 5.85 -2.38
C LEU A 72 -3.89 7.19 -2.29
N THR A 73 -3.11 8.27 -2.19
CA THR A 73 -3.64 9.63 -2.09
C THR A 73 -4.11 10.19 -3.43
N ALA A 74 -3.80 9.51 -4.52
CA ALA A 74 -4.20 9.91 -5.86
C ALA A 74 -4.37 8.69 -6.75
N LYS A 75 -5.10 8.86 -7.85
CA LYS A 75 -5.22 7.81 -8.87
C LYS A 75 -3.96 7.80 -9.71
N VAL A 76 -3.37 6.64 -9.89
CA VAL A 76 -2.16 6.46 -10.68
C VAL A 76 -2.25 5.20 -11.52
N PRO A 77 -1.50 5.12 -12.62
CA PRO A 77 -1.41 3.87 -13.39
C PRO A 77 -0.80 2.77 -12.55
N ALA A 78 -1.21 1.51 -12.80
CA ALA A 78 -0.73 0.34 -12.11
C ALA A 78 -0.81 0.48 -10.58
N ALA A 79 -1.93 0.99 -10.08
CA ALA A 79 -2.12 1.35 -8.68
C ALA A 79 -1.81 0.20 -7.70
N LYS A 80 -2.19 -1.03 -8.05
CA LYS A 80 -1.93 -2.18 -7.18
C LYS A 80 -0.45 -2.48 -7.03
N ASP A 81 0.31 -2.34 -8.10
CA ASP A 81 1.76 -2.54 -8.05
C ASP A 81 2.43 -1.44 -7.24
N VAL A 82 1.96 -0.20 -7.39
CA VAL A 82 2.44 0.93 -6.60
C VAL A 82 2.15 0.71 -5.12
N GLN A 83 0.95 0.26 -4.77
CA GLN A 83 0.60 -0.06 -3.39
C GLN A 83 1.54 -1.10 -2.79
N LYS A 84 1.83 -2.18 -3.53
CA LYS A 84 2.73 -3.22 -3.06
C LYS A 84 4.13 -2.69 -2.80
N MET A 85 4.67 -1.90 -3.72
CA MET A 85 6.01 -1.33 -3.56
C MET A 85 6.09 -0.39 -2.37
N MET A 86 5.08 0.47 -2.19
CA MET A 86 5.02 1.40 -1.08
C MET A 86 4.89 0.67 0.26
N LEU A 87 4.05 -0.36 0.31
CA LEU A 87 3.86 -1.15 1.52
C LEU A 87 5.15 -1.85 1.94
N LEU A 88 5.85 -2.47 0.99
CA LEU A 88 7.11 -3.15 1.29
C LEU A 88 8.16 -2.19 1.84
N LYS A 89 8.28 -1.01 1.25
CA LYS A 89 9.23 0.00 1.73
C LYS A 89 8.84 0.53 3.09
N ALA A 90 7.58 0.84 3.32
CA ALA A 90 7.10 1.33 4.60
C ALA A 90 7.28 0.28 5.69
N ALA A 91 6.98 -0.99 5.41
CA ALA A 91 7.17 -2.08 6.35
C ALA A 91 8.64 -2.28 6.70
N GLU A 92 9.53 -2.19 5.70
CA GLU A 92 10.96 -2.30 5.89
C GLU A 92 11.48 -1.19 6.80
N LYS A 93 11.04 0.04 6.58
CA LYS A 93 11.50 1.20 7.35
C LYS A 93 10.95 1.23 8.78
N THR A 94 9.70 0.83 8.97
CA THR A 94 9.02 0.93 10.27
C THR A 94 9.13 -0.34 11.11
N LYS A 95 9.39 -1.49 10.48
CA LYS A 95 9.33 -2.81 11.11
C LYS A 95 7.95 -3.14 11.69
N LEU A 96 6.91 -2.51 11.17
CA LEU A 96 5.53 -2.72 11.61
C LEU A 96 4.78 -3.63 10.64
N PRO A 97 3.80 -4.39 11.12
CA PRO A 97 2.94 -5.17 10.25
C PRO A 97 1.93 -4.23 9.58
N LEU A 98 2.01 -4.12 8.27
CA LEU A 98 1.21 -3.19 7.48
C LEU A 98 0.30 -3.94 6.51
N SER A 99 -0.91 -3.38 6.30
CA SER A 99 -1.85 -3.87 5.32
C SER A 99 -2.74 -2.72 4.87
N PHE A 100 -3.11 -2.67 3.60
CA PHE A 100 -4.04 -1.64 3.12
C PHE A 100 -5.46 -1.81 3.64
N GLU A 101 -5.77 -2.97 4.21
CA GLU A 101 -7.06 -3.21 4.84
C GLU A 101 -6.86 -4.08 6.07
N THR A 102 -7.50 -3.70 7.17
CA THR A 102 -7.53 -4.52 8.38
C THR A 102 -8.92 -4.48 8.97
N ILE A 103 -9.29 -5.56 9.65
CA ILE A 103 -10.60 -5.69 10.28
C ILE A 103 -10.41 -5.81 11.78
N VAL A 104 -11.11 -4.97 12.53
CA VAL A 104 -11.16 -5.07 13.99
C VAL A 104 -12.53 -5.65 14.36
N GLY A 105 -12.52 -6.88 14.85
CA GLY A 105 -13.74 -7.60 15.16
C GLY A 105 -14.44 -7.09 16.42
N ALA A 106 -15.76 -7.26 16.46
CA ALA A 106 -16.52 -7.00 17.67
C ALA A 106 -16.01 -7.88 18.82
N GLY A 107 -15.90 -7.32 20.01
CA GLY A 107 -15.40 -8.03 21.18
C GLY A 107 -13.89 -8.01 21.34
N THR A 108 -13.16 -7.39 20.41
CA THR A 108 -11.71 -7.20 20.55
C THR A 108 -11.40 -6.39 21.79
N LYS A 109 -10.42 -6.85 22.57
CA LYS A 109 -10.01 -6.24 23.84
C LYS A 109 -8.49 -6.12 23.89
N ASN A 110 -8.01 -5.29 24.83
CA ASN A 110 -6.60 -5.34 25.21
C ASN A 110 -6.50 -5.33 26.73
N GLU A 111 -5.29 -5.52 27.25
CA GLU A 111 -5.06 -5.67 28.70
C GLU A 111 -5.00 -4.35 29.45
N ARG A 112 -4.94 -3.23 28.75
CA ARG A 112 -4.79 -1.94 29.38
C ARG A 112 -6.07 -1.51 30.09
N VAL A 113 -5.92 -1.05 31.34
CA VAL A 113 -7.04 -0.67 32.20
C VAL A 113 -6.84 0.78 32.64
N TYR A 114 -7.95 1.52 32.66
CA TYR A 114 -7.99 2.89 33.16
C TYR A 114 -8.96 2.98 34.33
N ASP A 115 -8.51 3.55 35.44
CA ASP A 115 -9.38 3.74 36.60
C ASP A 115 -10.18 5.00 36.45
N LEU A 116 -11.50 4.86 36.39
CA LEU A 116 -12.44 5.98 36.40
C LEU A 116 -12.82 6.28 37.84
N PRO A 117 -12.49 7.49 38.37
CA PRO A 117 -12.81 7.82 39.74
C PRO A 117 -14.31 7.79 40.04
N PRO A 118 -14.68 7.68 41.34
CA PRO A 118 -16.08 7.80 41.76
C PRO A 118 -16.66 9.15 41.33
N ALA A 119 -17.97 9.15 41.09
CA ALA A 119 -18.72 10.34 40.75
C ALA A 119 -18.30 11.01 39.44
N ARG A 120 -17.74 10.26 38.51
CA ARG A 120 -17.27 10.78 37.22
C ARG A 120 -17.84 9.96 36.07
N ILE A 121 -17.88 10.61 34.90
CA ILE A 121 -18.19 9.94 33.63
C ILE A 121 -16.88 9.76 32.88
N GLY A 122 -16.71 8.62 32.25
CA GLY A 122 -15.51 8.33 31.46
C GLY A 122 -15.82 7.91 30.02
N TYR A 123 -14.94 8.33 29.13
CA TYR A 123 -14.95 7.92 27.73
C TYR A 123 -13.58 7.34 27.39
N LEU A 124 -13.55 6.21 26.75
CA LEU A 124 -12.31 5.58 26.28
C LEU A 124 -12.40 5.46 24.75
N TYR A 125 -11.56 6.20 24.09
CA TYR A 125 -11.51 6.22 22.63
C TYR A 125 -10.42 5.27 22.14
N ALA A 126 -10.75 4.45 21.15
CA ALA A 126 -9.79 3.60 20.49
C ALA A 126 -9.61 4.05 19.03
N TYR A 127 -8.36 4.05 18.59
CA TYR A 127 -7.99 4.49 17.24
C TYR A 127 -7.26 3.39 16.52
N ALA A 128 -7.57 3.22 15.25
CA ALA A 128 -6.72 2.47 14.34
C ALA A 128 -5.56 3.36 13.93
N SER A 129 -4.41 2.76 13.76
CA SER A 129 -3.19 3.47 13.37
C SER A 129 -2.82 3.16 11.93
N ALA A 130 -2.14 4.07 11.29
CA ALA A 130 -1.66 3.91 9.92
C ALA A 130 -0.31 4.58 9.75
N VAL A 131 0.41 4.15 8.72
CA VAL A 131 1.64 4.81 8.28
C VAL A 131 1.30 5.72 7.12
N ASN A 132 1.77 6.96 7.17
CA ASN A 132 1.73 7.88 6.05
C ASN A 132 3.04 7.74 5.30
N GLU A 133 2.94 7.20 4.10
CA GLU A 133 4.09 6.96 3.23
C GLU A 133 4.05 7.91 2.05
N LYS A 134 5.19 8.53 1.72
CA LYS A 134 5.32 9.42 0.57
C LYS A 134 6.61 9.13 -0.17
N GLY A 135 6.55 9.25 -1.47
CA GLY A 135 7.73 9.05 -2.30
C GLY A 135 7.46 9.31 -3.76
N LYS A 136 8.29 8.74 -4.60
CA LYS A 136 8.19 8.84 -6.05
C LYS A 136 8.07 7.47 -6.67
N VAL A 137 7.16 7.33 -7.61
CA VAL A 137 7.07 6.14 -8.45
C VAL A 137 7.60 6.47 -9.84
N THR A 138 8.38 5.56 -10.39
CA THR A 138 8.94 5.68 -11.74
C THR A 138 8.21 4.71 -12.65
N TYR A 139 7.71 5.23 -13.77
CA TYR A 139 7.02 4.47 -14.80
C TYR A 139 7.84 4.44 -16.08
N GLY A 140 7.60 3.45 -16.91
CA GLY A 140 8.16 3.39 -18.24
C GLY A 140 7.30 2.55 -19.16
N GLU A 141 7.43 2.81 -20.45
CA GLU A 141 6.85 1.96 -21.49
C GLU A 141 7.78 0.79 -21.71
N VAL A 142 7.27 -0.41 -21.56
CA VAL A 142 8.05 -1.64 -21.65
C VAL A 142 7.77 -2.35 -22.97
N TYR A 143 8.85 -2.67 -23.67
CA TYR A 143 8.80 -3.35 -24.96
C TYR A 143 9.62 -4.64 -24.90
N LEU A 144 9.08 -5.67 -25.51
CA LEU A 144 9.83 -6.90 -25.80
C LEU A 144 10.41 -6.77 -27.19
N VAL A 145 11.73 -6.87 -27.30
CA VAL A 145 12.42 -6.83 -28.59
C VAL A 145 12.93 -8.21 -28.92
N LEU A 146 12.51 -8.69 -30.07
CA LEU A 146 12.93 -9.98 -30.62
C LEU A 146 13.84 -9.73 -31.81
N LYS A 147 15.08 -10.22 -31.74
CA LYS A 147 16.02 -10.08 -32.81
C LYS A 147 16.73 -11.41 -33.01
N GLY A 148 16.38 -12.12 -34.06
CA GLY A 148 16.87 -13.48 -34.25
C GLY A 148 16.39 -14.36 -33.10
N ASN A 149 17.33 -15.02 -32.41
CA ASN A 149 17.02 -15.85 -31.25
C ASN A 149 17.09 -15.11 -29.93
N LYS A 150 17.35 -13.81 -29.96
CA LYS A 150 17.52 -13.04 -28.75
C LYS A 150 16.24 -12.33 -28.36
N LYS A 151 16.01 -12.29 -27.04
CA LYS A 151 14.90 -11.54 -26.44
C LYS A 151 15.48 -10.54 -25.47
N SER A 152 14.98 -9.32 -25.49
CA SER A 152 15.36 -8.31 -24.52
C SER A 152 14.18 -7.42 -24.18
N LEU A 153 14.22 -6.82 -23.00
CA LEU A 153 13.27 -5.79 -22.62
C LEU A 153 13.91 -4.43 -22.81
N VAL A 154 13.15 -3.53 -23.42
CA VAL A 154 13.57 -2.15 -23.63
C VAL A 154 12.55 -1.24 -22.98
N ILE A 155 13.03 -0.28 -22.22
CA ILE A 155 12.19 0.67 -21.52
C ILE A 155 12.37 2.04 -22.16
N LYS A 156 11.24 2.67 -22.49
CA LYS A 156 11.21 4.00 -23.10
C LYS A 156 10.30 4.93 -22.33
N ASN A 157 10.50 6.23 -22.55
CA ASN A 157 9.64 7.28 -21.99
C ASN A 157 9.45 7.12 -20.47
N VAL A 158 10.58 7.06 -19.77
CA VAL A 158 10.59 6.96 -18.32
C VAL A 158 10.14 8.27 -17.70
N THR A 159 9.16 8.19 -16.79
CA THR A 159 8.64 9.34 -16.07
C THR A 159 8.60 9.03 -14.59
N SER A 160 8.60 10.06 -13.76
CA SER A 160 8.46 9.91 -12.31
C SER A 160 7.39 10.85 -11.80
N GLN A 161 6.64 10.41 -10.80
CA GLN A 161 5.65 11.26 -10.14
C GLN A 161 5.61 10.99 -8.65
N GLY A 162 5.25 12.02 -7.89
CA GLY A 162 5.04 11.88 -6.45
C GLY A 162 3.78 11.11 -6.16
N ILE A 163 3.79 10.35 -5.08
CA ILE A 163 2.65 9.58 -4.62
C ILE A 163 2.69 9.45 -3.10
N GLY A 164 1.52 9.44 -2.48
CA GLY A 164 1.39 9.15 -1.06
C GLY A 164 0.42 8.01 -0.82
N ALA A 165 0.51 7.43 0.36
CA ALA A 165 -0.40 6.38 0.77
C ALA A 165 -0.61 6.42 2.28
N TRP A 166 -1.81 6.00 2.70
CA TRP A 166 -2.10 5.66 4.08
C TRP A 166 -2.17 4.15 4.17
N ILE A 167 -1.35 3.58 5.05
CA ILE A 167 -1.24 2.12 5.18
C ILE A 167 -1.53 1.73 6.63
N PRO A 168 -2.70 1.14 6.91
CA PRO A 168 -3.05 0.69 8.25
C PRO A 168 -2.02 -0.23 8.89
N ILE A 169 -1.81 -0.05 10.19
CA ILE A 169 -0.97 -0.92 11.02
C ILE A 169 -1.87 -2.00 11.61
N GLN A 170 -1.48 -3.23 11.40
CA GLN A 170 -2.22 -4.38 11.93
C GLN A 170 -1.96 -4.60 13.41
#